data_6c6f08257338182c70e9af46e22f6099
#
_entry.id   6c6f08257338182c70e9af46e22f6099
#
_cell.length_a   1.000
_cell.length_b   1.000
_cell.length_c   1.000
_cell.angle_alpha   90.00
_cell.angle_beta   90.00
_cell.angle_gamma   90.00
#
_symmetry.space_group_name_H-M   'P 1'
#
loop_
_entity.id
_entity.type
_entity.pdbx_description
1 polymer ?
#
loop_
_entity_poly.entity_id
_entity_poly.type
_entity_poly.pdbx_seq_one_letter_code
_entity_poly.pdbx_strand_id
1 'polypeptide(L)'
;MKVRQKMKKPLIIAAIVFGVGFLSIIGYGLYLYMSVNSTASEIHEPLDREFSEKRGAQVDVEGKQPMSFLLAGVDSTGETHAGRSDTIIVLTVNPNDKSIKMVSIPRDTRTEIVGRGTIEKINHAYAYGGVQMTVDTVENFLNIPIDHYVSINMEGFKGIVDALGGVNVNNEFAFNSGGHEFGEGPLFLNGEEALAYSRMRKQDARGDFGRNDRQRQIVEAVIKEGAQLSSITKAGSILDAVGESVRTDLTLSEMWAIQSNYKEAGGNVEQLALVGPSQRIDGLSYVVISDEDRNNMTQLLREHLELD
;
A
#
# COMPACT_ATOMS: atom_id res chain seq x y z
N MET A 1 38.46 -16.24 58.53
CA MET A 1 37.08 -15.73 58.25
C MET A 1 37.03 -14.40 57.46
N LYS A 2 38.00 -14.12 56.58
CA LYS A 2 38.07 -12.83 55.82
C LYS A 2 37.90 -12.95 54.28
N VAL A 3 37.68 -14.14 53.74
CA VAL A 3 37.60 -14.34 52.26
C VAL A 3 36.18 -14.15 51.73
N ARG A 4 35.10 -14.34 52.54
CA ARG A 4 33.70 -14.26 52.11
C ARG A 4 33.14 -12.84 51.88
N GLN A 5 33.84 -11.78 52.34
CA GLN A 5 33.38 -10.39 52.17
C GLN A 5 33.86 -9.72 50.88
N LYS A 6 35.01 -10.19 50.30
CA LYS A 6 35.58 -9.59 49.07
C LYS A 6 34.82 -9.96 47.79
N MET A 7 34.10 -11.07 47.75
CA MET A 7 33.34 -11.53 46.58
C MET A 7 31.95 -10.89 46.44
N LYS A 8 31.38 -10.30 47.49
CA LYS A 8 30.04 -9.70 47.45
C LYS A 8 30.02 -8.38 46.68
N LYS A 9 31.05 -7.56 46.74
CA LYS A 9 31.10 -6.25 46.04
C LYS A 9 31.10 -6.37 44.52
N PRO A 10 31.93 -7.20 43.86
CA PRO A 10 31.88 -7.35 42.42
C PRO A 10 30.55 -7.99 41.92
N LEU A 11 29.97 -8.89 42.72
CA LEU A 11 28.67 -9.49 42.39
C LEU A 11 27.50 -8.46 42.44
N ILE A 12 27.53 -7.56 43.43
CA ILE A 12 26.56 -6.47 43.55
C ILE A 12 26.71 -5.47 42.39
N ILE A 13 27.95 -5.10 42.03
CA ILE A 13 28.24 -4.22 40.91
C ILE A 13 27.73 -4.85 39.58
N ALA A 14 28.03 -6.13 39.39
CA ALA A 14 27.53 -6.87 38.21
C ALA A 14 26.02 -6.92 38.17
N ALA A 15 25.34 -7.15 39.30
CA ALA A 15 23.89 -7.14 39.37
C ALA A 15 23.27 -5.75 39.08
N ILE A 16 23.91 -4.67 39.54
CA ILE A 16 23.49 -3.28 39.23
C ILE A 16 23.69 -2.98 37.75
N VAL A 17 24.83 -3.33 37.17
CA VAL A 17 25.09 -3.12 35.73
C VAL A 17 24.10 -3.91 34.86
N PHE A 18 23.80 -5.16 35.25
CA PHE A 18 22.80 -5.98 34.57
C PHE A 18 21.38 -5.41 34.72
N GLY A 19 21.03 -4.91 35.93
CA GLY A 19 19.76 -4.26 36.22
C GLY A 19 19.57 -2.97 35.41
N VAL A 20 20.61 -2.12 35.36
CA VAL A 20 20.58 -0.89 34.54
C VAL A 20 20.48 -1.21 33.04
N GLY A 21 21.28 -2.21 32.57
CA GLY A 21 21.20 -2.67 31.17
C GLY A 21 19.80 -3.20 30.79
N PHE A 22 19.21 -4.02 31.67
CA PHE A 22 17.87 -4.55 31.48
C PHE A 22 16.79 -3.47 31.48
N LEU A 23 16.84 -2.50 32.40
CA LEU A 23 15.93 -1.36 32.43
C LEU A 23 16.10 -0.46 31.20
N SER A 24 17.31 -0.30 30.71
CA SER A 24 17.59 0.45 29.47
C SER A 24 16.98 -0.23 28.24
N ILE A 25 17.05 -1.55 28.15
CA ILE A 25 16.43 -2.33 27.07
C ILE A 25 14.90 -2.22 27.13
N ILE A 26 14.31 -2.34 28.33
CA ILE A 26 12.86 -2.16 28.50
C ILE A 26 12.44 -0.73 28.17
N GLY A 27 13.17 0.27 28.66
CA GLY A 27 12.88 1.68 28.39
C GLY A 27 12.97 2.01 26.90
N TYR A 28 13.97 1.47 26.20
CA TYR A 28 14.11 1.63 24.77
C TYR A 28 12.99 0.89 24.00
N GLY A 29 12.63 -0.31 24.41
CA GLY A 29 11.50 -1.06 23.83
C GLY A 29 10.17 -0.35 23.98
N LEU A 30 9.90 0.25 25.16
CA LEU A 30 8.71 1.06 25.41
C LEU A 30 8.74 2.36 24.58
N TYR A 31 9.86 3.02 24.45
CA TYR A 31 10.03 4.19 23.61
C TYR A 31 9.70 3.86 22.14
N LEU A 32 10.27 2.79 21.60
CA LEU A 32 9.99 2.35 20.23
C LEU A 32 8.49 2.02 20.05
N TYR A 33 7.88 1.29 20.98
CA TYR A 33 6.47 0.96 20.93
C TYR A 33 5.59 2.22 20.92
N MET A 34 5.91 3.19 21.79
CA MET A 34 5.17 4.46 21.87
C MET A 34 5.33 5.29 20.61
N SER A 35 6.54 5.37 20.02
CA SER A 35 6.80 6.06 18.77
C SER A 35 6.00 5.46 17.62
N VAL A 36 6.08 4.13 17.43
CA VAL A 36 5.35 3.41 16.39
C VAL A 36 3.83 3.57 16.54
N ASN A 37 3.33 3.50 17.78
CA ASN A 37 1.90 3.66 18.06
C ASN A 37 1.43 5.10 17.81
N SER A 38 2.25 6.10 18.11
CA SER A 38 1.94 7.52 17.83
C SER A 38 1.80 7.74 16.32
N THR A 39 2.79 7.34 15.54
CA THR A 39 2.75 7.50 14.08
C THR A 39 1.62 6.69 13.43
N ALA A 40 1.37 5.45 13.91
CA ALA A 40 0.25 4.66 13.43
C ALA A 40 -1.10 5.36 13.71
N SER A 41 -1.23 6.06 14.84
CA SER A 41 -2.43 6.84 15.17
C SER A 41 -2.57 8.10 14.30
N GLU A 42 -1.46 8.71 13.88
CA GLU A 42 -1.46 9.91 13.00
C GLU A 42 -1.90 9.58 11.58
N ILE A 43 -1.52 8.39 11.07
CA ILE A 43 -1.90 7.95 9.71
C ILE A 43 -3.26 7.26 9.68
N HIS A 44 -3.82 6.91 10.85
CA HIS A 44 -5.09 6.20 10.95
C HIS A 44 -6.27 7.13 10.69
N GLU A 45 -6.97 6.88 9.60
CA GLU A 45 -8.17 7.59 9.18
C GLU A 45 -9.24 6.55 8.79
N PRO A 46 -10.16 6.20 9.71
CA PRO A 46 -11.15 5.15 9.46
C PRO A 46 -12.14 5.56 8.39
N LEU A 47 -12.66 4.58 7.66
CA LEU A 47 -13.81 4.77 6.77
C LEU A 47 -15.08 5.05 7.60
N ASP A 48 -16.06 5.76 6.99
CA ASP A 48 -17.36 6.06 7.61
C ASP A 48 -18.28 4.82 7.70
N ARG A 49 -17.68 3.63 7.91
CA ARG A 49 -18.38 2.35 8.01
C ARG A 49 -17.53 1.32 8.77
N GLU A 50 -18.16 0.32 9.37
CA GLU A 50 -17.46 -0.77 10.03
C GLU A 50 -16.95 -1.85 9.06
N PHE A 51 -17.71 -2.11 7.98
CA PHE A 51 -17.38 -3.10 6.95
C PHE A 51 -18.07 -2.77 5.62
N SER A 52 -17.62 -3.42 4.55
CA SER A 52 -18.26 -3.33 3.25
C SER A 52 -19.59 -4.07 3.20
N GLU A 53 -20.67 -3.42 2.71
CA GLU A 53 -21.95 -4.07 2.47
C GLU A 53 -21.84 -5.25 1.50
N LYS A 54 -20.84 -5.23 0.59
CA LYS A 54 -20.58 -6.31 -0.37
C LYS A 54 -19.97 -7.56 0.28
N ARG A 55 -19.44 -7.44 1.50
CA ARG A 55 -18.98 -8.58 2.31
C ARG A 55 -20.03 -9.03 3.33
N GLY A 56 -20.80 -8.11 3.88
CA GLY A 56 -21.83 -8.36 4.88
C GLY A 56 -21.34 -8.56 6.32
N ALA A 57 -20.02 -8.51 6.55
CA ALA A 57 -19.39 -8.61 7.87
C ALA A 57 -17.98 -8.02 7.84
N GLN A 58 -17.42 -7.69 9.00
CA GLN A 58 -16.02 -7.29 9.11
C GLN A 58 -15.11 -8.47 8.80
N VAL A 59 -14.01 -8.22 8.07
CA VAL A 59 -13.00 -9.24 7.76
C VAL A 59 -12.26 -9.66 9.03
N ASP A 60 -12.11 -10.96 9.24
CA ASP A 60 -11.32 -11.51 10.35
C ASP A 60 -9.85 -11.66 9.92
N VAL A 61 -9.05 -10.64 10.23
CA VAL A 61 -7.61 -10.61 9.93
C VAL A 61 -6.84 -11.66 10.72
N GLU A 62 -7.23 -11.91 11.99
CA GLU A 62 -6.59 -12.94 12.83
C GLU A 62 -6.96 -14.35 12.36
N GLY A 63 -8.20 -14.54 11.92
CA GLY A 63 -8.70 -15.78 11.32
C GLY A 63 -8.20 -16.06 9.91
N LYS A 64 -7.35 -15.20 9.37
CA LYS A 64 -6.74 -15.34 8.04
C LYS A 64 -7.76 -15.40 6.89
N GLN A 65 -8.84 -14.64 7.00
CA GLN A 65 -9.77 -14.51 5.88
C GLN A 65 -9.11 -13.75 4.72
N PRO A 66 -9.38 -14.13 3.46
CA PRO A 66 -8.98 -13.32 2.32
C PRO A 66 -9.55 -11.92 2.40
N MET A 67 -8.74 -10.91 2.07
CA MET A 67 -9.09 -9.50 2.20
C MET A 67 -8.70 -8.69 0.99
N SER A 68 -9.30 -7.51 0.87
CA SER A 68 -9.07 -6.57 -0.23
C SER A 68 -8.57 -5.22 0.25
N PHE A 69 -7.73 -4.60 -0.55
CA PHE A 69 -7.18 -3.27 -0.31
C PHE A 69 -7.37 -2.37 -1.52
N LEU A 70 -7.67 -1.11 -1.27
CA LEU A 70 -7.51 -0.05 -2.25
C LEU A 70 -6.21 0.70 -1.99
N LEU A 71 -5.31 0.74 -2.96
CA LEU A 71 -4.15 1.62 -2.97
C LEU A 71 -4.47 2.83 -3.84
N ALA A 72 -4.50 4.03 -3.24
CA ALA A 72 -4.75 5.29 -3.93
C ALA A 72 -3.51 6.18 -3.90
N GLY A 73 -2.86 6.36 -5.06
CA GLY A 73 -1.77 7.31 -5.21
C GLY A 73 -2.32 8.70 -5.56
N VAL A 74 -2.12 9.67 -4.68
CA VAL A 74 -2.67 11.03 -4.82
C VAL A 74 -1.62 11.97 -5.39
N ASP A 75 -2.00 12.71 -6.44
CA ASP A 75 -1.12 13.73 -7.04
C ASP A 75 -1.16 15.00 -6.18
N SER A 76 -0.53 14.95 -5.01
CA SER A 76 -0.35 16.06 -4.09
C SER A 76 1.07 16.07 -3.55
N THR A 77 1.53 17.26 -3.13
CA THR A 77 2.83 17.50 -2.49
C THR A 77 2.62 18.07 -1.08
N GLY A 78 3.57 17.78 -0.19
CA GLY A 78 3.49 18.19 1.21
C GLY A 78 2.46 17.34 1.99
N GLU A 79 1.94 17.88 3.08
CA GLU A 79 1.04 17.20 4.02
C GLU A 79 -0.42 17.10 3.51
N THR A 80 -0.72 17.62 2.32
CA THR A 80 -2.09 17.62 1.82
C THR A 80 -2.39 16.33 1.07
N HIS A 81 -3.55 15.75 1.35
CA HIS A 81 -4.16 14.66 0.57
C HIS A 81 -5.25 15.20 -0.37
N ALA A 82 -5.22 16.50 -0.70
CA ALA A 82 -6.13 17.09 -1.66
C ALA A 82 -5.61 16.87 -3.09
N GLY A 83 -6.45 16.43 -4.01
CA GLY A 83 -6.05 16.18 -5.39
C GLY A 83 -6.90 15.12 -6.06
N ARG A 84 -6.31 14.44 -7.03
CA ARG A 84 -6.91 13.28 -7.72
C ARG A 84 -6.09 12.04 -7.43
N SER A 85 -6.74 10.90 -7.35
CA SER A 85 -6.05 9.62 -7.31
C SER A 85 -5.61 9.25 -8.73
N ASP A 86 -4.36 9.54 -9.06
CA ASP A 86 -3.78 9.23 -10.37
C ASP A 86 -3.28 7.78 -10.47
N THR A 87 -3.23 7.08 -9.36
CA THR A 87 -2.99 5.64 -9.24
C THR A 87 -4.12 5.03 -8.45
N ILE A 88 -4.79 4.04 -9.02
CA ILE A 88 -5.87 3.29 -8.38
C ILE A 88 -5.57 1.81 -8.59
N ILE A 89 -5.15 1.13 -7.53
CA ILE A 89 -4.80 -0.29 -7.54
C ILE A 89 -5.63 -1.00 -6.49
N VAL A 90 -6.27 -2.08 -6.88
CA VAL A 90 -6.94 -3.00 -5.96
C VAL A 90 -6.06 -4.23 -5.76
N LEU A 91 -5.86 -4.60 -4.52
CA LEU A 91 -5.23 -5.85 -4.13
C LEU A 91 -6.27 -6.77 -3.51
N THR A 92 -6.28 -8.02 -3.88
CA THR A 92 -6.91 -9.08 -3.08
C THR A 92 -5.80 -10.00 -2.56
N VAL A 93 -5.82 -10.29 -1.28
CA VAL A 93 -4.80 -11.07 -0.58
C VAL A 93 -5.46 -12.31 -0.03
N ASN A 94 -5.04 -13.48 -0.52
CA ASN A 94 -5.53 -14.77 -0.04
C ASN A 94 -4.39 -15.52 0.68
N PRO A 95 -4.45 -15.65 2.01
CA PRO A 95 -3.42 -16.36 2.78
C PRO A 95 -3.50 -17.89 2.59
N ASN A 96 -4.68 -18.44 2.19
CA ASN A 96 -4.87 -19.86 1.96
C ASN A 96 -4.15 -20.29 0.67
N ASP A 97 -4.29 -19.49 -0.39
CA ASP A 97 -3.60 -19.67 -1.68
C ASP A 97 -2.18 -19.10 -1.67
N LYS A 98 -1.80 -18.37 -0.61
CA LYS A 98 -0.53 -17.67 -0.49
C LYS A 98 -0.24 -16.78 -1.70
N SER A 99 -1.23 -16.01 -2.12
CA SER A 99 -1.16 -15.20 -3.32
C SER A 99 -1.82 -13.83 -3.16
N ILE A 100 -1.40 -12.91 -4.01
CA ILE A 100 -1.98 -11.57 -4.16
C ILE A 100 -2.36 -11.39 -5.63
N LYS A 101 -3.60 -10.95 -5.88
CA LYS A 101 -3.97 -10.43 -7.20
C LYS A 101 -3.97 -8.90 -7.13
N MET A 102 -3.28 -8.27 -8.07
CA MET A 102 -3.10 -6.82 -8.15
C MET A 102 -3.73 -6.30 -9.44
N VAL A 103 -4.75 -5.47 -9.33
CA VAL A 103 -5.48 -4.90 -10.47
C VAL A 103 -5.31 -3.40 -10.51
N SER A 104 -4.76 -2.86 -11.61
CA SER A 104 -4.79 -1.41 -11.87
C SER A 104 -6.07 -1.03 -12.59
N ILE A 105 -6.76 0.00 -12.07
CA ILE A 105 -7.90 0.64 -12.72
C ILE A 105 -7.37 1.92 -13.37
N PRO A 106 -7.48 2.08 -14.71
CA PRO A 106 -7.06 3.31 -15.37
C PRO A 106 -7.80 4.52 -14.78
N ARG A 107 -7.07 5.57 -14.41
CA ARG A 107 -7.64 6.78 -13.77
C ARG A 107 -8.75 7.46 -14.59
N ASP A 108 -8.67 7.31 -15.92
CA ASP A 108 -9.65 7.87 -16.87
C ASP A 108 -10.82 6.92 -17.15
N THR A 109 -10.96 5.82 -16.39
CA THR A 109 -12.09 4.88 -16.53
C THR A 109 -13.40 5.59 -16.31
N ARG A 110 -14.32 5.44 -17.30
CA ARG A 110 -15.66 6.00 -17.24
C ARG A 110 -16.56 5.14 -16.36
N THR A 111 -17.03 5.72 -15.28
CA THR A 111 -17.93 5.03 -14.33
C THR A 111 -18.83 6.02 -13.60
N GLU A 112 -19.88 5.51 -12.96
CA GLU A 112 -20.67 6.29 -12.01
C GLU A 112 -19.82 6.63 -10.78
N ILE A 113 -19.85 7.89 -10.35
CA ILE A 113 -19.26 8.35 -9.09
C ILE A 113 -20.32 8.21 -8.01
N VAL A 114 -20.12 7.25 -7.11
CA VAL A 114 -21.06 6.96 -6.02
C VAL A 114 -21.25 8.19 -5.13
N GLY A 115 -22.50 8.45 -4.76
CA GLY A 115 -22.87 9.63 -3.98
C GLY A 115 -23.06 10.93 -4.79
N ARG A 116 -22.67 10.95 -6.09
CA ARG A 116 -22.92 12.09 -6.98
C ARG A 116 -23.96 11.82 -8.07
N GLY A 117 -24.17 10.56 -8.45
CA GLY A 117 -25.05 10.17 -9.54
C GLY A 117 -24.59 10.67 -10.92
N THR A 118 -23.31 11.01 -11.07
CA THR A 118 -22.72 11.45 -12.35
C THR A 118 -21.80 10.37 -12.90
N ILE A 119 -21.72 10.26 -14.23
CA ILE A 119 -20.79 9.35 -14.90
C ILE A 119 -19.59 10.15 -15.37
N GLU A 120 -18.43 9.91 -14.74
CA GLU A 120 -17.22 10.67 -14.96
C GLU A 120 -15.98 9.75 -14.95
N LYS A 121 -14.78 10.33 -14.89
CA LYS A 121 -13.54 9.58 -14.68
C LYS A 121 -13.46 9.12 -13.23
N ILE A 122 -13.10 7.86 -13.01
CA ILE A 122 -13.04 7.26 -11.67
C ILE A 122 -12.16 8.06 -10.69
N ASN A 123 -11.07 8.67 -11.17
CA ASN A 123 -10.17 9.47 -10.33
C ASN A 123 -10.79 10.79 -9.82
N HIS A 124 -11.95 11.21 -10.35
CA HIS A 124 -12.68 12.36 -9.84
C HIS A 124 -13.33 12.06 -8.48
N ALA A 125 -13.62 10.80 -8.17
CA ALA A 125 -14.16 10.40 -6.87
C ALA A 125 -13.29 10.92 -5.71
N TYR A 126 -11.98 10.80 -5.83
CA TYR A 126 -11.06 11.28 -4.80
C TYR A 126 -11.12 12.83 -4.64
N ALA A 127 -11.19 13.55 -5.74
CA ALA A 127 -11.27 15.02 -5.70
C ALA A 127 -12.58 15.54 -5.10
N TYR A 128 -13.65 14.75 -5.17
CA TYR A 128 -14.98 15.15 -4.69
C TYR A 128 -15.24 14.76 -3.24
N GLY A 129 -14.84 13.56 -2.83
CA GLY A 129 -15.15 13.02 -1.52
C GLY A 129 -14.02 12.18 -0.92
N GLY A 130 -12.78 12.44 -1.33
CA GLY A 130 -11.61 11.80 -0.74
C GLY A 130 -11.60 10.28 -0.95
N VAL A 131 -10.97 9.60 -0.01
CA VAL A 131 -10.82 8.15 -0.06
C VAL A 131 -12.15 7.42 0.07
N GLN A 132 -13.07 7.90 0.93
CA GLN A 132 -14.37 7.26 1.13
C GLN A 132 -15.14 7.12 -0.20
N MET A 133 -15.31 8.23 -0.93
CA MET A 133 -16.02 8.21 -2.22
C MET A 133 -15.27 7.37 -3.27
N THR A 134 -13.93 7.32 -3.19
CA THR A 134 -13.13 6.48 -4.08
C THR A 134 -13.37 5.00 -3.79
N VAL A 135 -13.36 4.59 -2.53
CA VAL A 135 -13.67 3.23 -2.09
C VAL A 135 -15.06 2.83 -2.57
N ASP A 136 -16.08 3.63 -2.29
CA ASP A 136 -17.47 3.34 -2.67
C ASP A 136 -17.61 3.22 -4.20
N THR A 137 -16.93 4.09 -4.95
CA THR A 137 -16.93 4.07 -6.42
C THR A 137 -16.23 2.83 -6.98
N VAL A 138 -15.08 2.43 -6.41
CA VAL A 138 -14.34 1.22 -6.82
C VAL A 138 -15.14 -0.05 -6.49
N GLU A 139 -15.76 -0.11 -5.31
CA GLU A 139 -16.65 -1.21 -4.93
C GLU A 139 -17.84 -1.35 -5.88
N ASN A 140 -18.46 -0.23 -6.23
CA ASN A 140 -19.57 -0.23 -7.19
C ASN A 140 -19.09 -0.68 -8.58
N PHE A 141 -17.92 -0.22 -9.02
CA PHE A 141 -17.38 -0.53 -10.34
C PHE A 141 -16.97 -2.01 -10.47
N LEU A 142 -16.26 -2.57 -9.48
CA LEU A 142 -15.75 -3.95 -9.50
C LEU A 142 -16.72 -4.97 -8.88
N ASN A 143 -17.76 -4.52 -8.20
CA ASN A 143 -18.69 -5.36 -7.43
C ASN A 143 -17.99 -6.34 -6.44
N ILE A 144 -16.96 -5.86 -5.76
CA ILE A 144 -16.24 -6.55 -4.70
C ILE A 144 -16.19 -5.68 -3.45
N PRO A 145 -16.04 -6.23 -2.24
CA PRO A 145 -15.73 -5.42 -1.07
C PRO A 145 -14.34 -4.78 -1.20
N ILE A 146 -14.15 -3.62 -0.60
CA ILE A 146 -12.85 -3.06 -0.26
C ILE A 146 -12.78 -3.01 1.27
N ASP A 147 -12.02 -3.92 1.86
CA ASP A 147 -11.97 -4.07 3.32
C ASP A 147 -11.12 -2.97 3.96
N HIS A 148 -10.00 -2.64 3.33
CA HIS A 148 -9.06 -1.63 3.81
C HIS A 148 -8.55 -0.74 2.68
N TYR A 149 -7.97 0.39 3.05
CA TYR A 149 -7.32 1.26 2.07
C TYR A 149 -5.95 1.77 2.54
N VAL A 150 -5.13 2.16 1.58
CA VAL A 150 -3.93 2.97 1.78
C VAL A 150 -3.93 4.09 0.75
N SER A 151 -3.96 5.32 1.22
CA SER A 151 -3.78 6.52 0.39
C SER A 151 -2.40 7.09 0.63
N ILE A 152 -1.66 7.38 -0.44
CA ILE A 152 -0.29 7.83 -0.38
C ILE A 152 -0.05 9.00 -1.34
N ASN A 153 0.62 10.03 -0.88
CA ASN A 153 1.10 11.12 -1.73
C ASN A 153 2.52 10.84 -2.26
N MET A 154 3.08 11.79 -3.05
CA MET A 154 4.40 11.61 -3.65
C MET A 154 5.53 11.49 -2.62
N GLU A 155 5.47 12.25 -1.53
CA GLU A 155 6.50 12.22 -0.48
C GLU A 155 6.47 10.89 0.28
N GLY A 156 5.29 10.40 0.65
CA GLY A 156 5.12 9.10 1.27
C GLY A 156 5.59 7.96 0.37
N PHE A 157 5.31 8.03 -0.93
CA PHE A 157 5.79 7.04 -1.88
C PHE A 157 7.33 6.96 -1.88
N LYS A 158 8.03 8.10 -1.95
CA LYS A 158 9.49 8.13 -1.86
C LYS A 158 9.98 7.61 -0.51
N GLY A 159 9.35 8.06 0.57
CA GLY A 159 9.70 7.67 1.94
C GLY A 159 9.60 6.16 2.17
N ILE A 160 8.55 5.50 1.67
CA ILE A 160 8.42 4.02 1.77
C ILE A 160 9.57 3.33 1.04
N VAL A 161 9.84 3.71 -0.20
CA VAL A 161 10.92 3.09 -0.99
C VAL A 161 12.28 3.27 -0.31
N ASP A 162 12.58 4.47 0.18
CA ASP A 162 13.85 4.76 0.87
C ASP A 162 13.95 4.03 2.22
N ALA A 163 12.87 3.93 2.98
CA ALA A 163 12.85 3.21 4.26
C ALA A 163 13.03 1.70 4.10
N LEU A 164 12.61 1.14 2.96
CA LEU A 164 12.90 -0.25 2.57
C LEU A 164 14.36 -0.43 2.13
N GLY A 165 15.08 0.65 1.87
CA GLY A 165 16.45 0.66 1.37
C GLY A 165 16.53 0.67 -0.15
N GLY A 166 15.43 0.91 -0.85
CA GLY A 166 15.29 0.88 -2.31
C GLY A 166 14.52 -0.35 -2.80
N VAL A 167 14.19 -0.36 -4.09
CA VAL A 167 13.42 -1.45 -4.72
C VAL A 167 14.08 -1.94 -6.01
N ASN A 168 13.92 -3.22 -6.31
CA ASN A 168 14.38 -3.84 -7.54
C ASN A 168 13.23 -3.98 -8.53
N VAL A 169 13.43 -3.51 -9.77
CA VAL A 169 12.49 -3.67 -10.89
C VAL A 169 13.19 -4.20 -12.13
N ASN A 170 12.43 -4.73 -13.07
CA ASN A 170 12.96 -5.13 -14.37
C ASN A 170 12.36 -4.22 -15.46
N ASN A 171 13.17 -3.31 -16.01
CA ASN A 171 12.74 -2.35 -17.02
C ASN A 171 12.72 -2.96 -18.41
N GLU A 172 11.60 -2.81 -19.11
CA GLU A 172 11.39 -3.42 -20.43
C GLU A 172 12.20 -2.76 -21.54
N PHE A 173 12.49 -1.46 -21.43
CA PHE A 173 13.24 -0.67 -22.42
C PHE A 173 13.83 0.58 -21.79
N ALA A 174 14.90 1.12 -22.39
CA ALA A 174 15.57 2.32 -21.89
C ALA A 174 14.74 3.58 -22.14
N PHE A 175 14.69 4.48 -21.13
CA PHE A 175 14.03 5.79 -21.22
C PHE A 175 14.60 6.80 -20.21
N ASN A 176 14.24 8.08 -20.38
CA ASN A 176 14.57 9.16 -19.46
C ASN A 176 13.31 9.73 -18.81
N SER A 177 13.33 9.96 -17.50
CA SER A 177 12.21 10.55 -16.76
C SER A 177 12.72 11.27 -15.52
N GLY A 178 12.15 12.44 -15.20
CA GLY A 178 12.46 13.17 -13.97
C GLY A 178 13.95 13.54 -13.79
N GLY A 179 14.72 13.65 -14.87
CA GLY A 179 16.15 13.91 -14.82
C GLY A 179 17.03 12.68 -14.64
N HIS A 180 16.45 11.48 -14.58
CA HIS A 180 17.15 10.18 -14.47
C HIS A 180 17.10 9.41 -15.77
N GLU A 181 18.13 8.59 -15.99
CA GLU A 181 18.25 7.66 -17.12
C GLU A 181 18.01 6.24 -16.60
N PHE A 182 17.06 5.53 -17.23
CA PHE A 182 16.69 4.16 -16.87
C PHE A 182 17.07 3.24 -18.03
N GLY A 183 18.07 2.38 -17.82
CA GLY A 183 18.48 1.37 -18.78
C GLY A 183 17.46 0.23 -18.88
N GLU A 184 17.57 -0.58 -19.94
CA GLU A 184 16.82 -1.85 -20.05
C GLU A 184 17.40 -2.90 -19.09
N GLY A 185 16.52 -3.75 -18.52
CA GLY A 185 16.89 -4.85 -17.64
C GLY A 185 16.73 -4.53 -16.15
N PRO A 186 17.44 -5.25 -15.26
CA PRO A 186 17.32 -5.07 -13.82
C PRO A 186 17.83 -3.70 -13.37
N LEU A 187 17.02 -2.99 -12.58
CA LEU A 187 17.34 -1.70 -11.98
C LEU A 187 17.10 -1.77 -10.47
N PHE A 188 17.96 -1.09 -9.73
CA PHE A 188 17.75 -0.79 -8.31
C PHE A 188 17.44 0.70 -8.19
N LEU A 189 16.32 1.04 -7.55
CA LEU A 189 15.78 2.39 -7.51
C LEU A 189 15.62 2.86 -6.07
N ASN A 190 16.11 4.06 -5.75
CA ASN A 190 15.75 4.79 -4.54
C ASN A 190 14.37 5.48 -4.71
N GLY A 191 13.88 6.20 -3.70
CA GLY A 191 12.56 6.82 -3.72
C GLY A 191 12.35 7.83 -4.84
N GLU A 192 13.32 8.72 -5.10
CA GLU A 192 13.27 9.69 -6.21
C GLU A 192 13.26 9.01 -7.56
N GLU A 193 14.13 8.03 -7.77
CA GLU A 193 14.21 7.26 -9.01
C GLU A 193 12.92 6.43 -9.22
N ALA A 194 12.39 5.79 -8.17
CA ALA A 194 11.15 5.03 -8.24
C ALA A 194 9.96 5.93 -8.61
N LEU A 195 9.88 7.15 -8.06
CA LEU A 195 8.87 8.12 -8.43
C LEU A 195 9.01 8.55 -9.89
N ALA A 196 10.23 8.90 -10.33
CA ALA A 196 10.51 9.28 -11.71
C ALA A 196 10.19 8.14 -12.71
N TYR A 197 10.56 6.89 -12.34
CA TYR A 197 10.26 5.67 -13.10
C TYR A 197 8.76 5.43 -13.26
N SER A 198 8.02 5.50 -12.15
CA SER A 198 6.57 5.26 -12.12
C SER A 198 5.75 6.33 -12.86
N ARG A 199 6.30 7.53 -13.08
CA ARG A 199 5.61 8.66 -13.73
C ARG A 199 5.87 8.74 -15.23
N MET A 200 6.83 8.00 -15.78
CA MET A 200 7.12 8.01 -17.20
C MET A 200 5.91 7.56 -18.01
N ARG A 201 5.59 8.31 -19.06
CA ARG A 201 4.45 8.05 -19.94
C ARG A 201 4.77 8.32 -21.41
N LYS A 202 5.47 9.42 -21.70
CA LYS A 202 5.58 9.97 -23.05
C LYS A 202 6.45 9.14 -24.00
N GLN A 203 7.38 8.36 -23.46
CA GLN A 203 8.31 7.52 -24.24
C GLN A 203 7.83 6.07 -24.36
N ASP A 204 6.69 5.72 -23.75
CA ASP A 204 6.07 4.41 -23.89
C ASP A 204 4.95 4.46 -24.94
N ALA A 205 5.02 3.58 -25.94
CA ALA A 205 3.99 3.47 -26.97
C ALA A 205 2.60 3.11 -26.40
N ARG A 206 2.56 2.44 -25.24
CA ARG A 206 1.34 2.08 -24.50
C ARG A 206 0.78 3.25 -23.67
N GLY A 207 1.52 4.37 -23.56
CA GLY A 207 1.10 5.59 -22.86
C GLY A 207 0.77 5.36 -21.40
N ASP A 208 -0.51 5.57 -21.02
CA ASP A 208 -0.99 5.44 -19.65
C ASP A 208 -0.98 3.99 -19.13
N PHE A 209 -1.22 3.02 -20.00
CA PHE A 209 -1.15 1.61 -19.64
C PHE A 209 0.27 1.19 -19.23
N GLY A 210 1.30 1.61 -19.99
CA GLY A 210 2.69 1.35 -19.62
C GLY A 210 3.10 2.04 -18.31
N ARG A 211 2.53 3.21 -18.00
CA ARG A 211 2.70 3.86 -16.71
C ARG A 211 2.11 3.00 -15.58
N ASN A 212 0.89 2.49 -15.76
CA ASN A 212 0.25 1.62 -14.78
C ASN A 212 1.06 0.33 -14.54
N ASP A 213 1.71 -0.23 -15.58
CA ASP A 213 2.59 -1.40 -15.44
C ASP A 213 3.79 -1.08 -14.55
N ARG A 214 4.47 0.06 -14.77
CA ARG A 214 5.58 0.49 -13.93
C ARG A 214 5.17 0.77 -12.49
N GLN A 215 3.98 1.33 -12.27
CA GLN A 215 3.42 1.51 -10.93
C GLN A 215 3.21 0.16 -10.24
N ARG A 216 2.65 -0.84 -10.93
CA ARG A 216 2.50 -2.19 -10.37
C ARG A 216 3.84 -2.84 -10.05
N GLN A 217 4.85 -2.68 -10.91
CA GLN A 217 6.20 -3.22 -10.65
C GLN A 217 6.78 -2.67 -9.34
N ILE A 218 6.65 -1.34 -9.09
CA ILE A 218 7.10 -0.75 -7.83
C ILE A 218 6.29 -1.26 -6.65
N VAL A 219 4.96 -1.32 -6.75
CA VAL A 219 4.09 -1.82 -5.67
C VAL A 219 4.43 -3.28 -5.35
N GLU A 220 4.63 -4.13 -6.36
CA GLU A 220 5.05 -5.52 -6.18
C GLU A 220 6.42 -5.61 -5.47
N ALA A 221 7.39 -4.78 -5.87
CA ALA A 221 8.68 -4.74 -5.22
C ALA A 221 8.59 -4.30 -3.75
N VAL A 222 7.78 -3.27 -3.45
CA VAL A 222 7.49 -2.83 -2.08
C VAL A 222 6.84 -3.94 -1.26
N ILE A 223 5.87 -4.67 -1.81
CA ILE A 223 5.22 -5.82 -1.14
C ILE A 223 6.25 -6.91 -0.83
N LYS A 224 7.09 -7.27 -1.79
CA LYS A 224 8.12 -8.31 -1.62
C LYS A 224 9.15 -7.94 -0.55
N GLU A 225 9.67 -6.71 -0.57
CA GLU A 225 10.61 -6.23 0.44
C GLU A 225 9.91 -6.10 1.81
N GLY A 226 8.69 -5.57 1.85
CA GLY A 226 7.88 -5.46 3.06
C GLY A 226 7.57 -6.81 3.71
N ALA A 227 7.31 -7.85 2.93
CA ALA A 227 7.07 -9.20 3.44
C ALA A 227 8.30 -9.81 4.15
N GLN A 228 9.51 -9.34 3.83
CA GLN A 228 10.76 -9.77 4.46
C GLN A 228 11.10 -9.02 5.76
N LEU A 229 10.32 -7.99 6.11
CA LEU A 229 10.53 -7.23 7.34
C LEU A 229 10.30 -8.12 8.56
N SER A 230 11.34 -8.32 9.35
CA SER A 230 11.32 -9.23 10.51
C SER A 230 11.37 -8.49 11.86
N SER A 231 11.49 -7.16 11.88
CA SER A 231 11.69 -6.42 13.13
C SER A 231 10.79 -5.18 13.26
N ILE A 232 10.32 -4.96 14.49
CA ILE A 232 9.53 -3.76 14.86
C ILE A 232 10.29 -2.46 14.59
N THR A 233 11.62 -2.48 14.66
CA THR A 233 12.48 -1.33 14.39
C THR A 233 12.41 -0.89 12.93
N LYS A 234 12.42 -1.84 11.99
CA LYS A 234 12.29 -1.53 10.56
C LYS A 234 10.89 -1.04 10.22
N ALA A 235 9.85 -1.68 10.77
CA ALA A 235 8.48 -1.22 10.61
C ALA A 235 8.28 0.20 11.19
N GLY A 236 8.86 0.49 12.36
CA GLY A 236 8.88 1.82 12.94
C GLY A 236 9.53 2.86 12.02
N SER A 237 10.71 2.53 11.45
CA SER A 237 11.39 3.43 10.52
C SER A 237 10.57 3.72 9.25
N ILE A 238 9.79 2.76 8.77
CA ILE A 238 8.88 2.96 7.64
C ILE A 238 7.75 3.90 8.06
N LEU A 239 7.09 3.63 9.19
CA LEU A 239 6.01 4.49 9.70
C LEU A 239 6.50 5.93 9.94
N ASP A 240 7.67 6.10 10.57
CA ASP A 240 8.27 7.42 10.78
C ASP A 240 8.61 8.13 9.46
N ALA A 241 9.04 7.39 8.43
CA ALA A 241 9.38 7.97 7.12
C ALA A 241 8.14 8.40 6.32
N VAL A 242 6.99 7.74 6.53
CA VAL A 242 5.76 8.08 5.80
C VAL A 242 4.96 9.19 6.49
N GLY A 243 4.99 9.27 7.83
CA GLY A 243 4.34 10.31 8.62
C GLY A 243 2.96 10.69 8.07
N GLU A 244 2.70 11.99 7.94
CA GLU A 244 1.44 12.53 7.40
C GLU A 244 1.22 12.31 5.89
N SER A 245 2.18 11.68 5.21
CA SER A 245 2.12 11.41 3.77
C SER A 245 1.33 10.16 3.38
N VAL A 246 0.88 9.39 4.37
CA VAL A 246 0.05 8.18 4.20
C VAL A 246 -1.20 8.29 5.05
N ARG A 247 -2.31 7.75 4.56
CA ARG A 247 -3.54 7.55 5.32
C ARG A 247 -4.03 6.12 5.12
N THR A 248 -4.56 5.51 6.17
CA THR A 248 -5.12 4.16 6.14
C THR A 248 -6.15 3.99 7.26
N ASP A 249 -7.12 3.11 7.05
CA ASP A 249 -8.06 2.68 8.09
C ASP A 249 -7.50 1.58 9.00
N LEU A 250 -6.32 1.04 8.66
CA LEU A 250 -5.70 -0.02 9.46
C LEU A 250 -5.21 0.51 10.82
N THR A 251 -5.53 -0.22 11.86
CA THR A 251 -4.90 -0.05 13.18
C THR A 251 -3.52 -0.70 13.22
N LEU A 252 -2.68 -0.30 14.18
CA LEU A 252 -1.37 -0.93 14.38
C LEU A 252 -1.45 -2.44 14.63
N SER A 253 -2.48 -2.89 15.36
CA SER A 253 -2.71 -4.32 15.62
C SER A 253 -3.03 -5.10 14.35
N GLU A 254 -3.87 -4.54 13.45
CA GLU A 254 -4.18 -5.16 12.16
C GLU A 254 -2.96 -5.18 11.24
N MET A 255 -2.16 -4.11 11.20
CA MET A 255 -0.89 -4.11 10.46
C MET A 255 0.03 -5.24 10.90
N TRP A 256 0.13 -5.50 12.20
CA TRP A 256 0.92 -6.62 12.75
C TRP A 256 0.31 -7.99 12.44
N ALA A 257 -1.01 -8.11 12.51
CA ALA A 257 -1.71 -9.35 12.16
C ALA A 257 -1.52 -9.68 10.67
N ILE A 258 -1.62 -8.67 9.78
CA ILE A 258 -1.36 -8.81 8.36
C ILE A 258 0.08 -9.25 8.11
N GLN A 259 1.06 -8.55 8.70
CA GLN A 259 2.47 -8.93 8.57
C GLN A 259 2.74 -10.37 9.05
N SER A 260 2.09 -10.79 10.12
CA SER A 260 2.30 -12.11 10.71
C SER A 260 1.63 -13.22 9.92
N ASN A 261 0.40 -12.98 9.46
CA ASN A 261 -0.49 -14.01 8.91
C ASN A 261 -0.50 -14.07 7.38
N TYR A 262 -0.18 -12.96 6.67
CA TYR A 262 -0.34 -12.83 5.22
C TYR A 262 0.99 -12.65 4.47
N LYS A 263 2.13 -12.54 5.17
CA LYS A 263 3.44 -12.29 4.54
C LYS A 263 3.82 -13.28 3.44
N GLU A 264 3.38 -14.54 3.55
CA GLU A 264 3.69 -15.58 2.56
C GLU A 264 3.04 -15.29 1.20
N ALA A 265 1.88 -14.60 1.19
CA ALA A 265 1.21 -14.18 -0.04
C ALA A 265 2.04 -13.17 -0.84
N GLY A 266 2.86 -12.35 -0.18
CA GLY A 266 3.73 -11.36 -0.83
C GLY A 266 4.77 -11.96 -1.78
N GLY A 267 5.05 -13.26 -1.66
CA GLY A 267 5.95 -13.98 -2.58
C GLY A 267 5.33 -14.35 -3.93
N ASN A 268 4.01 -14.28 -4.07
CA ASN A 268 3.26 -14.68 -5.27
C ASN A 268 2.25 -13.59 -5.64
N VAL A 269 2.68 -12.61 -6.44
CA VAL A 269 1.86 -11.47 -6.88
C VAL A 269 1.52 -11.64 -8.35
N GLU A 270 0.23 -11.82 -8.65
CA GLU A 270 -0.29 -11.85 -10.01
C GLU A 270 -0.74 -10.44 -10.40
N GLN A 271 -0.11 -9.87 -11.42
CA GLN A 271 -0.47 -8.55 -11.94
C GLN A 271 -1.55 -8.67 -13.02
N LEU A 272 -2.67 -7.99 -12.80
CA LEU A 272 -3.82 -7.94 -13.69
C LEU A 272 -4.04 -6.48 -14.15
N ALA A 273 -4.65 -6.30 -15.30
CA ALA A 273 -4.98 -4.98 -15.82
C ALA A 273 -6.39 -4.97 -16.41
N LEU A 274 -7.13 -3.94 -16.12
CA LEU A 274 -8.34 -3.58 -16.86
C LEU A 274 -7.93 -2.73 -18.06
N VAL A 275 -8.22 -3.21 -19.25
CA VAL A 275 -7.87 -2.56 -20.51
C VAL A 275 -9.13 -2.25 -21.27
N GLY A 276 -9.19 -1.05 -21.82
CA GLY A 276 -10.32 -0.63 -22.65
C GLY A 276 -9.90 0.43 -23.67
N PRO A 277 -10.67 0.61 -24.76
CA PRO A 277 -10.40 1.65 -25.73
C PRO A 277 -10.54 3.05 -25.12
N SER A 278 -9.69 3.96 -25.57
CA SER A 278 -9.88 5.38 -25.29
C SER A 278 -10.98 5.93 -26.21
N GLN A 279 -12.03 6.50 -25.63
CA GLN A 279 -13.14 7.09 -26.36
C GLN A 279 -13.33 8.55 -25.98
N ARG A 280 -13.69 9.38 -26.95
CA ARG A 280 -14.03 10.77 -26.71
C ARG A 280 -15.54 10.92 -26.60
N ILE A 281 -16.03 11.31 -25.42
CA ILE A 281 -17.44 11.48 -25.08
C ILE A 281 -17.60 12.91 -24.55
N ASP A 282 -18.48 13.69 -25.14
CA ASP A 282 -18.75 15.10 -24.79
C ASP A 282 -17.48 15.96 -24.69
N GLY A 283 -16.52 15.73 -25.61
CA GLY A 283 -15.26 16.47 -25.65
C GLY A 283 -14.16 15.99 -24.69
N LEU A 284 -14.46 15.06 -23.77
CA LEU A 284 -13.52 14.49 -22.81
C LEU A 284 -13.06 13.09 -23.24
N SER A 285 -11.81 12.75 -22.97
CA SER A 285 -11.26 11.41 -23.22
C SER A 285 -11.50 10.52 -22.02
N TYR A 286 -12.06 9.32 -22.26
CA TYR A 286 -12.30 8.29 -21.25
C TYR A 286 -11.70 6.96 -21.67
N VAL A 287 -11.36 6.11 -20.71
CA VAL A 287 -11.16 4.68 -20.92
C VAL A 287 -12.49 3.98 -20.65
N VAL A 288 -13.00 3.23 -21.62
CA VAL A 288 -14.28 2.51 -21.49
C VAL A 288 -13.97 1.02 -21.34
N ILE A 289 -14.21 0.49 -20.16
CA ILE A 289 -14.08 -0.94 -19.88
C ILE A 289 -15.40 -1.63 -20.27
N SER A 290 -15.32 -2.71 -21.02
CA SER A 290 -16.51 -3.48 -21.38
C SER A 290 -17.14 -4.15 -20.15
N ASP A 291 -18.45 -4.37 -20.19
CA ASP A 291 -19.14 -5.10 -19.11
C ASP A 291 -18.61 -6.54 -18.99
N GLU A 292 -18.22 -7.15 -20.10
CA GLU A 292 -17.61 -8.49 -20.12
C GLU A 292 -16.28 -8.50 -19.36
N ASP A 293 -15.33 -7.61 -19.70
CA ASP A 293 -14.01 -7.53 -19.02
C ASP A 293 -14.17 -7.20 -17.54
N ARG A 294 -15.09 -6.28 -17.22
CA ARG A 294 -15.41 -5.91 -15.85
C ARG A 294 -15.97 -7.11 -15.06
N ASN A 295 -16.94 -7.83 -15.62
CA ASN A 295 -17.56 -8.98 -14.95
C ASN A 295 -16.57 -10.14 -14.78
N ASN A 296 -15.73 -10.40 -15.78
CA ASN A 296 -14.65 -11.41 -15.68
C ASN A 296 -13.69 -11.05 -14.55
N MET A 297 -13.29 -9.77 -14.43
CA MET A 297 -12.44 -9.31 -13.35
C MET A 297 -13.15 -9.43 -11.99
N THR A 298 -14.42 -9.04 -11.90
CA THR A 298 -15.24 -9.20 -10.69
C THR A 298 -15.24 -10.65 -10.23
N GLN A 299 -15.56 -11.59 -11.13
CA GLN A 299 -15.61 -13.01 -10.80
C GLN A 299 -14.26 -13.51 -10.27
N LEU A 300 -13.16 -13.20 -10.98
CA LEU A 300 -11.81 -13.60 -10.60
C LEU A 300 -11.38 -13.08 -9.23
N LEU A 301 -11.77 -11.84 -8.89
CA LEU A 301 -11.44 -11.25 -7.59
C LEU A 301 -12.34 -11.79 -6.48
N ARG A 302 -13.64 -12.03 -6.75
CA ARG A 302 -14.56 -12.65 -5.78
C ARG A 302 -14.14 -14.07 -5.44
N GLU A 303 -13.78 -14.88 -6.44
CA GLU A 303 -13.25 -16.24 -6.24
C GLU A 303 -11.98 -16.20 -5.35
N HIS A 304 -11.07 -15.27 -5.61
CA HIS A 304 -9.85 -15.13 -4.81
C HIS A 304 -10.11 -14.62 -3.38
N LEU A 305 -11.21 -13.89 -3.17
CA LEU A 305 -11.69 -13.45 -1.86
C LEU A 305 -12.55 -14.51 -1.15
N GLU A 306 -12.77 -15.68 -1.76
CA GLU A 306 -13.64 -16.75 -1.27
C GLU A 306 -15.08 -16.24 -1.00
N LEU A 307 -15.58 -15.38 -1.89
CA LEU A 307 -16.94 -14.81 -1.85
C LEU A 307 -17.81 -15.46 -2.93
N ASP A 308 -19.04 -15.78 -2.58
CA ASP A 308 -20.06 -16.36 -3.49
C ASP A 308 -20.49 -15.38 -4.59
#